data_57f492ff26dd106ce427f88e5c5a87b0
#
_entry.id   57f492ff26dd106ce427f88e5c5a87b0
#
_cell.length_a   1.000
_cell.length_b   1.000
_cell.length_c   1.000
_cell.angle_alpha   90.00
_cell.angle_beta   90.00
_cell.angle_gamma   90.00
#
_symmetry.space_group_name_H-M   'P 1'
#
loop_
_entity.id
_entity.type
_entity.pdbx_description
1 polymer ?
#
loop_
_entity_poly.entity_id
_entity_poly.type
_entity_poly.pdbx_seq_one_letter_code
_entity_poly.pdbx_strand_id
1 'polypeptide(L)'
;MTRYQGVPLWAPRALSLISLALSPQVAHADSNFVPTTIREAIGVERGSTALIGPVEKNTYFITFDTFGSEDIGPSILSTAAALPDLFVQGDQFDAVAVLGGPFETGRQELLAGGLGYRIKLPNSGPTLFVNGDYADIRLGAPANRAIDATGQNWTITVGARQDWVVSQGSKLTGELSFTARQWKGQAFDRPVLDEDLRVLSARFSYAGRTPLGIRQRFGVILHKGRTGLGSSDTHNPMASLPGASSDFLTVSFSADLAVPLTEQVVATIGAIGQYSDAPLPFSQRCGYGTNEFSRAFDRAFVNGDECLGGRGEMAYNLPAADLSGGLLKFLQLFAAADAGWLWNIRSDVAPASQDTWASAYLGVRAATSNFIAEASLSRTVDEPDGIVEQKGTRLWVRSAMRF
;
A
#
# COMPACT_ATOMS: atom_id res chain seq x y z
N MET A 1 40.13 22.27 -20.19
CA MET A 1 39.17 21.62 -21.10
C MET A 1 39.06 20.18 -20.68
N THR A 2 38.19 19.88 -19.75
CA THR A 2 37.90 18.52 -19.25
C THR A 2 36.69 18.02 -20.01
N ARG A 3 36.90 16.97 -20.81
CA ARG A 3 35.82 16.31 -21.57
C ARG A 3 34.89 15.63 -20.57
N TYR A 4 33.66 16.11 -20.46
CA TYR A 4 32.53 15.32 -19.92
C TYR A 4 32.30 14.14 -20.86
N GLN A 5 32.63 12.93 -20.43
CA GLN A 5 32.18 11.72 -21.08
C GLN A 5 30.66 11.63 -20.85
N GLY A 6 29.90 11.66 -21.93
CA GLY A 6 28.44 11.62 -21.89
C GLY A 6 27.93 10.36 -21.18
N VAL A 7 27.02 10.56 -20.23
CA VAL A 7 26.24 9.49 -19.63
C VAL A 7 25.46 8.82 -20.77
N PRO A 8 25.54 7.51 -20.94
CA PRO A 8 24.83 6.84 -22.04
C PRO A 8 23.32 7.03 -21.90
N LEU A 9 22.65 7.25 -23.04
CA LEU A 9 21.20 7.57 -23.14
C LEU A 9 20.24 6.55 -22.48
N TRP A 10 20.71 5.37 -22.09
CA TRP A 10 19.96 4.36 -21.36
C TRP A 10 20.01 4.55 -19.83
N ALA A 11 20.98 5.28 -19.31
CA ALA A 11 21.12 5.48 -17.86
C ALA A 11 19.89 6.12 -17.17
N PRO A 12 19.20 7.12 -17.77
CA PRO A 12 17.97 7.65 -17.19
C PRO A 12 16.84 6.62 -17.14
N ARG A 13 16.74 5.71 -18.12
CA ARG A 13 15.73 4.65 -18.13
C ARG A 13 16.02 3.54 -17.10
N ALA A 14 17.27 3.16 -16.93
CA ALA A 14 17.66 2.21 -15.88
C ALA A 14 17.42 2.78 -14.48
N LEU A 15 17.73 4.05 -14.25
CA LEU A 15 17.47 4.74 -12.98
C LEU A 15 15.95 4.83 -12.69
N SER A 16 15.12 5.12 -13.69
CA SER A 16 13.66 5.15 -13.52
C SER A 16 13.09 3.77 -13.26
N LEU A 17 13.61 2.71 -13.89
CA LEU A 17 13.19 1.32 -13.65
C LEU A 17 13.63 0.83 -12.27
N ILE A 18 14.83 1.18 -11.81
CA ILE A 18 15.31 0.87 -10.46
C ILE A 18 14.43 1.61 -9.42
N SER A 19 14.09 2.86 -9.66
CA SER A 19 13.20 3.64 -8.79
C SER A 19 11.78 3.06 -8.75
N LEU A 20 11.26 2.58 -9.88
CA LEU A 20 9.95 1.92 -9.98
C LEU A 20 9.91 0.60 -9.21
N ALA A 21 10.98 -0.17 -9.27
CA ALA A 21 11.04 -1.49 -8.68
C ALA A 21 11.47 -1.47 -7.19
N LEU A 22 12.26 -0.50 -6.80
CA LEU A 22 12.59 -0.20 -5.40
C LEU A 22 11.46 0.57 -4.70
N SER A 23 10.28 0.59 -5.29
CA SER A 23 9.17 1.34 -4.73
C SER A 23 8.85 0.87 -3.30
N PRO A 24 8.80 1.80 -2.34
CA PRO A 24 8.43 1.50 -0.96
C PRO A 24 6.98 1.08 -0.79
N GLN A 25 6.21 0.95 -1.86
CA GLN A 25 4.91 0.31 -1.73
C GLN A 25 5.00 -1.15 -1.30
N VAL A 26 6.16 -1.73 -1.33
CA VAL A 26 6.45 -2.97 -0.61
C VAL A 26 6.76 -2.70 0.87
N ALA A 27 7.41 -1.61 1.20
CA ALA A 27 7.72 -1.20 2.57
C ALA A 27 6.95 0.04 3.04
N HIS A 28 6.38 0.79 2.14
CA HIS A 28 5.34 1.75 2.40
C HIS A 28 4.00 1.14 2.03
N ALA A 29 3.81 0.22 2.60
CA ALA A 29 2.48 0.23 3.05
C ALA A 29 2.36 1.53 3.84
N ASP A 30 1.73 2.51 3.37
CA ASP A 30 0.65 2.85 4.27
C ASP A 30 0.33 1.57 4.98
N SER A 31 0.86 1.22 6.13
CA SER A 31 0.50 -0.04 6.78
C SER A 31 -0.10 -1.15 5.85
N ASN A 32 0.19 -1.15 4.55
CA ASN A 32 -0.32 -2.02 3.47
C ASN A 32 0.52 -3.26 3.33
N PHE A 33 1.45 -3.43 4.22
CA PHE A 33 2.23 -4.62 4.37
C PHE A 33 1.35 -5.83 4.77
N VAL A 34 0.30 -5.56 5.54
CA VAL A 34 -0.74 -6.55 5.80
C VAL A 34 -1.74 -6.49 4.63
N PRO A 35 -1.92 -7.53 3.83
CA PRO A 35 -2.87 -7.55 2.72
C PRO A 35 -4.24 -7.03 3.14
N THR A 36 -4.92 -6.34 2.26
CA THR A 36 -6.23 -5.71 2.55
C THR A 36 -7.23 -6.70 3.15
N THR A 37 -7.15 -7.97 2.75
CA THR A 37 -7.94 -9.07 3.33
C THR A 37 -7.70 -9.28 4.81
N ILE A 38 -6.45 -9.23 5.25
CA ILE A 38 -6.13 -9.33 6.69
C ILE A 38 -6.64 -8.09 7.40
N ARG A 39 -6.44 -6.90 6.83
CA ARG A 39 -6.90 -5.66 7.43
C ARG A 39 -8.41 -5.63 7.60
N GLU A 40 -9.16 -6.05 6.58
CA GLU A 40 -10.62 -6.16 6.66
C GLU A 40 -11.04 -7.20 7.70
N ALA A 41 -10.34 -8.33 7.77
CA ALA A 41 -10.62 -9.40 8.73
C ALA A 41 -10.28 -9.04 10.18
N ILE A 42 -9.30 -8.14 10.40
CA ILE A 42 -8.86 -7.71 11.74
C ILE A 42 -9.26 -6.27 12.08
N GLY A 43 -10.04 -5.61 11.22
CA GLY A 43 -10.56 -4.27 11.49
C GLY A 43 -9.52 -3.14 11.41
N VAL A 44 -8.38 -3.35 10.74
CA VAL A 44 -7.40 -2.28 10.51
C VAL A 44 -7.96 -1.30 9.50
N GLU A 45 -8.02 -0.04 9.88
CA GLU A 45 -8.45 1.04 8.99
C GLU A 45 -7.41 1.30 7.90
N ARG A 46 -7.90 1.69 6.70
CA ARG A 46 -7.03 2.16 5.62
C ARG A 46 -6.09 3.24 6.10
N GLY A 47 -4.85 3.12 5.69
CA GLY A 47 -3.83 4.08 6.02
C GLY A 47 -3.43 4.13 7.49
N SER A 48 -3.81 3.16 8.36
CA SER A 48 -3.28 3.07 9.72
C SER A 48 -1.78 2.79 9.69
N THR A 49 -1.01 3.44 10.56
CA THR A 49 0.41 3.12 10.79
C THR A 49 0.60 1.87 11.66
N ALA A 50 -0.48 1.33 12.22
CA ALA A 50 -0.44 0.07 12.96
C ALA A 50 -0.19 -1.12 12.02
N LEU A 51 0.74 -2.00 12.34
CA LEU A 51 1.00 -3.21 11.55
C LEU A 51 -0.21 -4.15 11.56
N ILE A 52 -0.85 -4.32 12.72
CA ILE A 52 -2.07 -5.11 12.90
C ILE A 52 -3.04 -4.29 13.76
N GLY A 53 -4.36 -4.46 13.56
CA GLY A 53 -5.38 -3.83 14.42
C GLY A 53 -5.36 -4.39 15.86
N PRO A 54 -6.06 -3.74 16.81
CA PRO A 54 -6.19 -4.26 18.17
C PRO A 54 -6.82 -5.64 18.17
N VAL A 55 -6.26 -6.57 18.93
CA VAL A 55 -6.80 -7.92 19.15
C VAL A 55 -6.96 -8.20 20.64
N GLU A 56 -7.91 -9.07 21.01
CA GLU A 56 -8.18 -9.43 22.40
C GLU A 56 -7.38 -10.67 22.86
N LYS A 57 -6.80 -11.42 21.95
CA LYS A 57 -6.03 -12.62 22.20
C LYS A 57 -4.93 -12.79 21.16
N ASN A 58 -3.93 -13.59 21.47
CA ASN A 58 -2.89 -13.96 20.52
C ASN A 58 -3.53 -14.38 19.20
N THR A 59 -3.14 -13.71 18.14
CA THR A 59 -3.71 -13.92 16.82
C THR A 59 -2.58 -14.03 15.80
N TYR A 60 -2.65 -15.03 14.96
CA TYR A 60 -1.66 -15.28 13.92
C TYR A 60 -2.35 -15.28 12.57
N PHE A 61 -1.64 -14.83 11.55
CA PHE A 61 -2.12 -14.77 10.18
C PHE A 61 -1.09 -15.36 9.22
N ILE A 62 -1.59 -16.04 8.21
CA ILE A 62 -0.82 -16.41 7.02
C ILE A 62 -1.62 -15.92 5.83
N THR A 63 -0.95 -15.24 4.90
CA THR A 63 -1.58 -14.75 3.67
C THR A 63 -0.74 -15.10 2.47
N PHE A 64 -1.43 -15.34 1.39
CA PHE A 64 -0.86 -15.54 0.07
C PHE A 64 -1.62 -14.68 -0.93
N ASP A 65 -0.89 -13.98 -1.80
CA ASP A 65 -1.48 -13.29 -2.92
C ASP A 65 -0.57 -13.30 -4.16
N THR A 66 -1.19 -13.04 -5.31
CA THR A 66 -0.51 -12.93 -6.60
C THR A 66 -0.46 -11.48 -7.09
N PHE A 67 -0.57 -10.50 -6.18
CA PHE A 67 -0.51 -9.07 -6.47
C PHE A 67 0.92 -8.51 -6.47
N GLY A 68 1.91 -9.33 -6.69
CA GLY A 68 3.29 -8.90 -6.88
C GLY A 68 3.54 -8.28 -8.26
N SER A 69 4.80 -8.20 -8.62
CA SER A 69 5.25 -7.75 -9.95
C SER A 69 6.42 -8.62 -10.42
N GLU A 70 6.86 -8.43 -11.67
CA GLU A 70 8.08 -9.09 -12.15
C GLU A 70 9.32 -8.75 -11.32
N ASP A 71 9.32 -7.62 -10.63
CA ASP A 71 10.46 -7.11 -9.87
C ASP A 71 10.54 -7.60 -8.42
N ILE A 72 9.40 -7.81 -7.79
CA ILE A 72 9.33 -8.24 -6.37
C ILE A 72 8.77 -9.65 -6.22
N GLY A 73 8.59 -10.33 -7.34
CA GLY A 73 7.97 -11.64 -7.48
C GLY A 73 6.46 -11.56 -7.70
N PRO A 74 5.94 -12.40 -8.60
CA PRO A 74 4.52 -12.45 -8.92
C PRO A 74 3.67 -12.91 -7.73
N SER A 75 4.27 -13.60 -6.77
CA SER A 75 3.59 -14.16 -5.60
C SER A 75 4.21 -13.66 -4.31
N ILE A 76 3.35 -13.33 -3.34
CA ILE A 76 3.73 -12.82 -2.04
C ILE A 76 3.12 -13.72 -0.95
N LEU A 77 3.97 -14.19 -0.04
CA LEU A 77 3.59 -14.89 1.17
C LEU A 77 3.89 -14.00 2.37
N SER A 78 2.90 -13.79 3.24
CA SER A 78 3.12 -13.04 4.47
C SER A 78 2.66 -13.82 5.69
N THR A 79 3.36 -13.64 6.80
CA THR A 79 2.94 -14.12 8.11
C THR A 79 2.93 -12.98 9.10
N ALA A 80 1.99 -13.00 10.01
CA ALA A 80 1.88 -11.96 11.03
C ALA A 80 1.42 -12.53 12.37
N ALA A 81 1.88 -11.91 13.47
CA ALA A 81 1.47 -12.21 14.83
C ALA A 81 1.09 -10.92 15.55
N ALA A 82 -0.01 -10.96 16.31
CA ALA A 82 -0.43 -9.91 17.22
C ALA A 82 -0.58 -10.49 18.62
N LEU A 83 0.17 -9.97 19.58
CA LEU A 83 0.27 -10.47 20.94
C LEU A 83 -0.16 -9.36 21.91
N PRO A 84 -1.44 -9.35 22.34
CA PRO A 84 -1.91 -8.39 23.32
C PRO A 84 -1.40 -8.76 24.72
N ASP A 85 -1.31 -7.75 25.58
CA ASP A 85 -0.92 -7.90 27.00
C ASP A 85 0.40 -8.66 27.21
N LEU A 86 1.39 -8.44 26.30
CA LEU A 86 2.64 -9.18 26.32
C LEU A 86 3.56 -8.74 27.46
N PHE A 87 3.69 -7.42 27.70
CA PHE A 87 4.57 -6.85 28.71
C PHE A 87 3.78 -6.20 29.83
N VAL A 88 2.72 -5.46 29.50
CA VAL A 88 1.82 -4.80 30.44
C VAL A 88 0.39 -4.84 29.93
N GLN A 89 -0.57 -4.79 30.84
CA GLN A 89 -1.98 -4.79 30.47
C GLN A 89 -2.33 -3.59 29.55
N GLY A 90 -2.97 -3.87 28.46
CA GLY A 90 -3.39 -2.86 27.45
C GLY A 90 -2.32 -2.55 26.40
N ASP A 91 -1.19 -3.29 26.39
CA ASP A 91 -0.24 -3.22 25.29
C ASP A 91 -0.56 -4.24 24.18
N GLN A 92 0.13 -4.11 23.06
CA GLN A 92 0.15 -5.12 22.01
C GLN A 92 1.49 -5.05 21.25
N PHE A 93 2.08 -6.20 21.05
CA PHE A 93 3.23 -6.39 20.20
C PHE A 93 2.81 -7.04 18.88
N ASP A 94 3.28 -6.50 17.77
CA ASP A 94 3.01 -6.97 16.41
C ASP A 94 4.33 -7.39 15.75
N ALA A 95 4.30 -8.50 14.98
CA ALA A 95 5.39 -8.91 14.12
C ALA A 95 4.85 -9.33 12.76
N VAL A 96 5.55 -8.98 11.68
CA VAL A 96 5.19 -9.33 10.31
C VAL A 96 6.44 -9.77 9.56
N ALA A 97 6.33 -10.82 8.75
CA ALA A 97 7.36 -11.23 7.79
C ALA A 97 6.73 -11.45 6.42
N VAL A 98 7.45 -11.07 5.36
CA VAL A 98 6.98 -11.13 3.97
C VAL A 98 8.07 -11.67 3.06
N LEU A 99 7.68 -12.59 2.20
CA LEU A 99 8.50 -13.18 1.15
C LEU A 99 7.81 -12.94 -0.19
N GLY A 100 8.54 -12.44 -1.17
CA GLY A 100 8.08 -12.32 -2.55
C GLY A 100 9.07 -12.99 -3.49
N GLY A 101 8.55 -13.57 -4.57
CA GLY A 101 9.40 -14.19 -5.58
C GLY A 101 8.61 -15.15 -6.47
N PRO A 102 9.23 -15.60 -7.58
CA PRO A 102 8.75 -16.74 -8.34
C PRO A 102 9.09 -18.02 -7.57
N PHE A 103 8.21 -18.44 -6.67
CA PHE A 103 8.44 -19.61 -5.81
C PHE A 103 8.79 -20.88 -6.59
N GLU A 104 8.36 -20.98 -7.85
CA GLU A 104 8.70 -22.08 -8.76
C GLU A 104 10.20 -22.20 -9.02
N THR A 105 10.93 -21.09 -9.02
CA THR A 105 12.38 -21.08 -9.28
C THR A 105 13.22 -21.06 -7.99
N GLY A 106 12.58 -20.94 -6.83
CA GLY A 106 13.26 -20.84 -5.54
C GLY A 106 14.03 -19.51 -5.34
N ARG A 107 13.82 -18.51 -6.21
CA ARG A 107 14.45 -17.19 -6.06
C ARG A 107 13.62 -16.32 -5.15
N GLN A 108 14.31 -15.67 -4.21
CA GLN A 108 13.74 -14.68 -3.34
C GLN A 108 14.05 -13.29 -3.92
N GLU A 109 13.02 -12.55 -4.27
CA GLU A 109 13.12 -11.21 -4.85
C GLU A 109 12.76 -10.13 -3.82
N LEU A 110 11.96 -10.50 -2.81
CA LEU A 110 11.61 -9.66 -1.68
C LEU A 110 11.76 -10.44 -0.38
N LEU A 111 12.48 -9.87 0.57
CA LEU A 111 12.44 -10.24 1.99
C LEU A 111 12.14 -8.99 2.80
N ALA A 112 11.07 -9.02 3.58
CA ALA A 112 10.77 -7.89 4.41
C ALA A 112 10.17 -8.33 5.74
N GLY A 113 10.29 -7.46 6.76
CA GLY A 113 9.74 -7.71 8.07
C GLY A 113 9.51 -6.42 8.84
N GLY A 114 8.62 -6.49 9.82
CA GLY A 114 8.31 -5.36 10.67
C GLY A 114 7.94 -5.79 12.08
N LEU A 115 8.24 -4.93 13.02
CA LEU A 115 7.86 -5.04 14.43
C LEU A 115 7.11 -3.80 14.84
N GLY A 116 6.08 -3.97 15.65
CA GLY A 116 5.28 -2.88 16.21
C GLY A 116 5.03 -3.08 17.69
N TYR A 117 5.03 -2.00 18.42
CA TYR A 117 4.59 -1.98 19.81
C TYR A 117 3.66 -0.79 20.03
N ARG A 118 2.58 -1.05 20.72
CA ARG A 118 1.64 -0.01 21.12
C ARG A 118 1.19 -0.22 22.55
N ILE A 119 0.85 0.88 23.20
CA ILE A 119 0.28 0.89 24.54
C ILE A 119 -0.84 1.93 24.62
N LYS A 120 -2.00 1.51 25.12
CA LYS A 120 -3.11 2.40 25.40
C LYS A 120 -2.94 3.05 26.75
N LEU A 121 -2.94 4.38 26.81
CA LEU A 121 -2.84 5.10 28.08
C LEU A 121 -4.16 5.00 28.87
N PRO A 122 -4.09 5.04 30.22
CA PRO A 122 -5.27 4.99 31.07
C PRO A 122 -6.28 6.11 30.81
N ASN A 123 -7.49 5.97 31.38
CA ASN A 123 -8.55 6.99 31.37
C ASN A 123 -8.97 7.42 29.95
N SER A 124 -9.14 6.45 29.03
CA SER A 124 -9.45 6.71 27.61
C SER A 124 -8.41 7.58 26.90
N GLY A 125 -7.19 7.60 27.41
CA GLY A 125 -6.07 8.31 26.81
C GLY A 125 -5.68 7.77 25.43
N PRO A 126 -4.78 8.45 24.72
CA PRO A 126 -4.31 8.04 23.42
C PRO A 126 -3.54 6.70 23.50
N THR A 127 -3.48 6.01 22.39
CA THR A 127 -2.58 4.87 22.17
C THR A 127 -1.27 5.41 21.63
N LEU A 128 -0.17 5.22 22.33
CA LEU A 128 1.17 5.49 21.83
C LEU A 128 1.67 4.27 21.07
N PHE A 129 2.45 4.50 20.02
CA PHE A 129 3.00 3.40 19.22
C PHE A 129 4.39 3.71 18.67
N VAL A 130 5.14 2.65 18.42
CA VAL A 130 6.37 2.63 17.65
C VAL A 130 6.33 1.43 16.71
N ASN A 131 6.68 1.66 15.44
CA ASN A 131 6.81 0.62 14.42
C ASN A 131 8.16 0.76 13.75
N GLY A 132 8.76 -0.39 13.40
CA GLY A 132 9.96 -0.46 12.59
C GLY A 132 9.80 -1.52 11.53
N ASP A 133 10.23 -1.24 10.30
CA ASP A 133 10.24 -2.19 9.20
C ASP A 133 11.54 -2.12 8.40
N TYR A 134 11.88 -3.25 7.82
CA TYR A 134 13.03 -3.43 6.94
C TYR A 134 12.63 -4.26 5.74
N ALA A 135 13.16 -3.92 4.56
CA ALA A 135 13.03 -4.71 3.35
C ALA A 135 14.36 -4.80 2.60
N ASP A 136 14.65 -5.98 2.07
CA ASP A 136 15.71 -6.28 1.11
C ASP A 136 15.06 -6.75 -0.19
N ILE A 137 15.44 -6.15 -1.32
CA ILE A 137 14.82 -6.35 -2.62
C ILE A 137 15.92 -6.66 -3.64
N ARG A 138 15.73 -7.73 -4.41
CA ARG A 138 16.52 -8.07 -5.58
C ARG A 138 15.62 -8.11 -6.79
N LEU A 139 15.77 -7.12 -7.67
CA LEU A 139 14.82 -6.93 -8.75
C LEU A 139 14.79 -8.11 -9.72
N GLY A 140 13.60 -8.67 -9.93
CA GLY A 140 13.38 -9.92 -10.66
C GLY A 140 13.23 -9.76 -12.17
N ALA A 141 12.79 -8.60 -12.66
CA ALA A 141 12.63 -8.37 -14.08
C ALA A 141 13.95 -8.57 -14.86
N PRO A 142 13.95 -9.17 -16.07
CA PRO A 142 15.15 -9.51 -16.80
C PRO A 142 16.15 -8.35 -16.98
N ALA A 143 15.65 -7.15 -17.26
CA ALA A 143 16.47 -5.96 -17.42
C ALA A 143 17.17 -5.55 -16.12
N ASN A 144 16.47 -5.64 -15.00
CA ASN A 144 16.97 -5.28 -13.67
C ASN A 144 17.97 -6.33 -13.15
N ARG A 145 17.73 -7.61 -13.44
CA ARG A 145 18.71 -8.68 -13.16
C ARG A 145 20.00 -8.53 -13.94
N ALA A 146 19.93 -8.08 -15.19
CA ALA A 146 21.11 -7.89 -16.03
C ALA A 146 22.08 -6.82 -15.46
N ILE A 147 21.59 -5.94 -14.60
CA ILE A 147 22.39 -4.88 -13.94
C ILE A 147 22.59 -5.14 -12.44
N ASP A 148 22.18 -6.31 -11.95
CA ASP A 148 22.21 -6.69 -10.53
C ASP A 148 21.57 -5.63 -9.62
N ALA A 149 20.35 -5.20 -10.00
CA ALA A 149 19.66 -4.14 -9.30
C ALA A 149 19.12 -4.65 -7.95
N THR A 150 19.55 -3.98 -6.87
CA THR A 150 19.16 -4.31 -5.49
C THR A 150 18.72 -3.07 -4.73
N GLY A 151 17.94 -3.26 -3.67
CA GLY A 151 17.50 -2.18 -2.81
C GLY A 151 17.28 -2.60 -1.37
N GLN A 152 17.52 -1.67 -0.47
CA GLN A 152 17.26 -1.82 0.96
C GLN A 152 16.50 -0.61 1.46
N ASN A 153 15.53 -0.87 2.32
CA ASN A 153 14.75 0.18 2.97
C ASN A 153 14.57 -0.16 4.44
N TRP A 154 14.70 0.85 5.29
CA TRP A 154 14.21 0.76 6.66
C TRP A 154 13.35 1.98 6.99
N THR A 155 12.36 1.76 7.85
CA THR A 155 11.45 2.81 8.32
C THR A 155 11.26 2.67 9.83
N ILE A 156 11.26 3.78 10.55
CA ILE A 156 10.84 3.84 11.94
C ILE A 156 9.77 4.91 12.05
N THR A 157 8.64 4.56 12.63
CA THR A 157 7.53 5.47 12.87
C THR A 157 7.16 5.47 14.35
N VAL A 158 7.07 6.65 14.95
CA VAL A 158 6.56 6.85 16.31
C VAL A 158 5.35 7.77 16.27
N GLY A 159 4.38 7.54 17.14
CA GLY A 159 3.19 8.39 17.12
C GLY A 159 2.22 8.15 18.26
N ALA A 160 1.13 8.90 18.18
CA ALA A 160 0.00 8.80 19.09
C ALA A 160 -1.30 8.80 18.29
N ARG A 161 -2.23 7.95 18.70
CA ARG A 161 -3.55 7.78 18.11
C ARG A 161 -4.62 7.91 19.16
N GLN A 162 -5.68 8.63 18.86
CA GLN A 162 -6.87 8.74 19.68
C GLN A 162 -8.11 8.35 18.89
N ASP A 163 -8.90 7.48 19.47
CA ASP A 163 -10.20 7.07 18.97
C ASP A 163 -11.32 7.74 19.77
N TRP A 164 -12.33 8.27 19.07
CA TRP A 164 -13.55 8.83 19.65
C TRP A 164 -14.76 8.09 19.11
N VAL A 165 -15.56 7.52 19.99
CA VAL A 165 -16.87 6.96 19.62
C VAL A 165 -17.84 8.12 19.41
N VAL A 166 -18.28 8.29 18.15
CA VAL A 166 -19.22 9.37 17.78
C VAL A 166 -20.66 8.94 18.03
N SER A 167 -20.96 7.67 17.71
CA SER A 167 -22.26 7.06 17.95
C SER A 167 -22.09 5.54 17.98
N GLN A 168 -23.17 4.82 18.31
CA GLN A 168 -23.17 3.36 18.23
C GLN A 168 -22.85 2.89 16.78
N GLY A 169 -21.67 2.29 16.57
CA GLY A 169 -21.21 1.84 15.26
C GLY A 169 -20.52 2.90 14.42
N SER A 170 -20.18 4.06 15.00
CA SER A 170 -19.41 5.12 14.31
C SER A 170 -18.26 5.61 15.15
N LYS A 171 -17.10 5.74 14.55
CA LYS A 171 -15.83 6.09 15.18
C LYS A 171 -15.09 7.15 14.36
N LEU A 172 -14.54 8.14 15.05
CA LEU A 172 -13.54 9.09 14.52
C LEU A 172 -12.18 8.71 15.12
N THR A 173 -11.15 8.74 14.32
CA THR A 173 -9.78 8.50 14.75
C THR A 173 -8.90 9.66 14.32
N GLY A 174 -8.09 10.18 15.24
CA GLY A 174 -7.01 11.13 14.96
C GLY A 174 -5.66 10.48 15.28
N GLU A 175 -4.66 10.73 14.44
CA GLU A 175 -3.31 10.21 14.62
C GLU A 175 -2.28 11.27 14.25
N LEU A 176 -1.23 11.39 15.06
CA LEU A 176 -0.04 12.17 14.76
C LEU A 176 1.16 11.22 14.81
N SER A 177 2.03 11.30 13.80
CA SER A 177 3.22 10.46 13.74
C SER A 177 4.40 11.17 13.11
N PHE A 178 5.60 10.72 13.49
CA PHE A 178 6.86 11.09 12.87
C PHE A 178 7.51 9.83 12.32
N THR A 179 7.91 9.90 11.04
CA THR A 179 8.54 8.79 10.32
C THR A 179 9.95 9.21 9.89
N ALA A 180 10.93 8.39 10.23
CA ALA A 180 12.27 8.39 9.65
C ALA A 180 12.40 7.20 8.72
N ARG A 181 12.87 7.44 7.49
CA ARG A 181 13.05 6.44 6.46
C ARG A 181 14.37 6.62 5.76
N GLN A 182 15.03 5.52 5.42
CA GLN A 182 16.17 5.50 4.52
C GLN A 182 15.94 4.49 3.40
N TRP A 183 16.38 4.87 2.22
CA TRP A 183 16.37 4.08 1.01
C TRP A 183 17.72 4.05 0.37
N LYS A 184 18.20 2.84 0.07
CA LYS A 184 19.44 2.62 -0.66
C LYS A 184 19.20 1.66 -1.80
N GLY A 185 19.79 1.96 -2.96
CA GLY A 185 19.74 1.09 -4.13
C GLY A 185 21.08 1.03 -4.82
N GLN A 186 21.36 -0.11 -5.44
CA GLN A 186 22.58 -0.36 -6.18
C GLN A 186 22.25 -0.95 -7.55
N ALA A 187 23.08 -0.65 -8.53
CA ALA A 187 23.10 -1.28 -9.85
C ALA A 187 24.57 -1.41 -10.29
N PHE A 188 24.95 -2.58 -10.86
CA PHE A 188 26.35 -2.87 -11.19
C PHE A 188 27.30 -2.67 -10.01
N ASP A 189 26.92 -3.10 -8.81
CA ASP A 189 27.66 -2.91 -7.55
C ASP A 189 27.98 -1.43 -7.20
N ARG A 190 27.26 -0.48 -7.79
CA ARG A 190 27.42 0.94 -7.51
C ARG A 190 26.16 1.54 -6.89
N PRO A 191 26.28 2.42 -5.90
CA PRO A 191 25.12 3.11 -5.35
C PRO A 191 24.52 4.02 -6.43
N VAL A 192 23.20 3.89 -6.62
CA VAL A 192 22.41 4.69 -7.57
C VAL A 192 21.24 5.39 -6.88
N LEU A 193 20.94 4.98 -5.65
CA LEU A 193 19.90 5.55 -4.82
C LEU A 193 20.39 5.63 -3.37
N ASP A 194 20.29 6.80 -2.77
CA ASP A 194 20.50 7.03 -1.33
C ASP A 194 19.60 8.19 -0.89
N GLU A 195 18.49 7.87 -0.26
CA GLU A 195 17.43 8.82 0.10
C GLU A 195 17.03 8.66 1.54
N ASP A 196 17.13 9.74 2.29
CA ASP A 196 16.69 9.84 3.67
C ASP A 196 15.52 10.82 3.78
N LEU A 197 14.43 10.40 4.39
CA LEU A 197 13.24 11.23 4.60
C LEU A 197 12.87 11.33 6.07
N ARG A 198 12.36 12.51 6.44
CA ARG A 198 11.78 12.81 7.74
C ARG A 198 10.41 13.43 7.51
N VAL A 199 9.37 12.69 7.90
CA VAL A 199 7.98 13.04 7.58
C VAL A 199 7.17 13.16 8.86
N LEU A 200 6.56 14.31 9.06
CA LEU A 200 5.52 14.50 10.06
C LEU A 200 4.16 14.26 9.39
N SER A 201 3.33 13.45 10.02
CA SER A 201 2.03 13.08 9.49
C SER A 201 0.91 13.37 10.48
N ALA A 202 -0.20 13.93 9.98
CA ALA A 202 -1.46 14.05 10.70
C ALA A 202 -2.55 13.33 9.91
N ARG A 203 -3.28 12.43 10.56
CA ARG A 203 -4.34 11.63 9.95
C ARG A 203 -5.63 11.80 10.72
N PHE A 204 -6.72 11.91 9.97
CA PHE A 204 -8.08 11.84 10.48
C PHE A 204 -8.86 10.81 9.67
N SER A 205 -9.57 9.91 10.34
CA SER A 205 -10.43 8.94 9.69
C SER A 205 -11.74 8.79 10.43
N TYR A 206 -12.80 8.59 9.66
CA TYR A 206 -14.13 8.29 10.14
C TYR A 206 -14.58 6.97 9.57
N ALA A 207 -15.11 6.09 10.40
CA ALA A 207 -15.77 4.86 10.01
C ALA A 207 -17.12 4.78 10.70
N GLY A 208 -18.17 4.49 9.94
CA GLY A 208 -19.52 4.46 10.50
C GLY A 208 -20.51 3.68 9.67
N ARG A 209 -21.68 3.46 10.29
CA ARG A 209 -22.84 2.85 9.65
C ARG A 209 -24.08 3.69 9.92
N THR A 210 -24.81 4.03 8.86
CA THR A 210 -26.08 4.75 8.98
C THR A 210 -27.23 3.81 9.42
N PRO A 211 -28.36 4.35 9.89
CA PRO A 211 -29.55 3.54 10.17
C PRO A 211 -30.07 2.75 8.94
N LEU A 212 -29.82 3.23 7.74
CA LEU A 212 -30.16 2.55 6.48
C LEU A 212 -29.15 1.43 6.11
N GLY A 213 -28.18 1.15 7.00
CA GLY A 213 -27.20 0.10 6.78
C GLY A 213 -26.02 0.51 5.87
N ILE A 214 -25.98 1.75 5.38
CA ILE A 214 -24.89 2.26 4.56
C ILE A 214 -23.62 2.33 5.41
N ARG A 215 -22.60 1.60 5.02
CA ARG A 215 -21.25 1.68 5.62
C ARG A 215 -20.46 2.76 4.94
N GLN A 216 -19.80 3.60 5.71
CA GLN A 216 -19.03 4.72 5.21
C GLN A 216 -17.68 4.80 5.91
N ARG A 217 -16.65 5.12 5.12
CA ARG A 217 -15.28 5.37 5.60
C ARG A 217 -14.75 6.59 4.87
N PHE A 218 -14.17 7.50 5.62
CA PHE A 218 -13.51 8.69 5.08
C PHE A 218 -12.15 8.82 5.77
N GLY A 219 -11.15 9.26 5.03
CA GLY A 219 -9.83 9.51 5.56
C GLY A 219 -9.21 10.74 4.91
N VAL A 220 -8.47 11.52 5.70
CA VAL A 220 -7.59 12.59 5.23
C VAL A 220 -6.25 12.44 5.92
N ILE A 221 -5.18 12.56 5.15
CA ILE A 221 -3.81 12.50 5.66
C ILE A 221 -3.05 13.70 5.14
N LEU A 222 -2.34 14.38 6.04
CA LEU A 222 -1.37 15.41 5.70
C LEU A 222 0.02 14.84 5.99
N HIS A 223 0.94 14.95 5.02
CA HIS A 223 2.34 14.63 5.22
C HIS A 223 3.17 15.87 4.96
N LYS A 224 4.03 16.22 5.90
CA LYS A 224 5.04 17.26 5.74
C LYS A 224 6.41 16.62 5.80
N GLY A 225 7.08 16.51 4.66
CA GLY A 225 8.51 16.24 4.58
C GLY A 225 9.31 17.47 5.00
N ARG A 226 10.48 17.27 5.56
CA ARG A 226 11.38 18.35 6.00
C ARG A 226 12.83 17.97 5.74
N THR A 227 13.58 18.94 5.26
CA THR A 227 15.05 18.91 5.31
C THR A 227 15.54 19.05 6.73
N GLY A 228 16.67 18.46 7.06
CA GLY A 228 17.24 18.44 8.40
C GLY A 228 17.03 17.13 9.15
N LEU A 229 17.56 17.00 10.34
CA LEU A 229 17.55 15.75 11.15
C LEU A 229 18.10 14.53 10.41
N GLY A 230 19.09 14.73 9.48
CA GLY A 230 19.64 13.68 8.65
C GLY A 230 18.78 13.32 7.42
N SER A 231 17.79 14.13 7.06
CA SER A 231 17.09 14.01 5.77
C SER A 231 18.00 14.41 4.62
N SER A 232 17.80 13.80 3.46
CA SER A 232 18.43 14.23 2.21
C SER A 232 18.10 15.68 1.88
N ASP A 233 19.00 16.36 1.17
CA ASP A 233 18.76 17.70 0.64
C ASP A 233 17.70 17.68 -0.47
N THR A 234 17.09 18.85 -0.73
CA THR A 234 16.07 19.02 -1.77
C THR A 234 16.59 18.76 -3.20
N HIS A 235 17.89 18.75 -3.40
CA HIS A 235 18.55 18.49 -4.69
C HIS A 235 19.49 17.26 -4.62
N ASN A 236 19.04 16.23 -3.89
CA ASN A 236 19.79 14.99 -3.79
C ASN A 236 19.97 14.32 -5.17
N PRO A 237 21.19 14.19 -5.70
CA PRO A 237 21.43 13.57 -7.00
C PRO A 237 21.17 12.06 -7.01
N MET A 238 21.09 11.44 -5.84
CA MET A 238 20.72 10.02 -5.63
C MET A 238 19.31 9.87 -5.05
N ALA A 239 18.42 10.85 -5.26
CA ALA A 239 17.01 10.71 -4.93
C ALA A 239 16.35 9.63 -5.79
N SER A 240 15.30 9.03 -5.28
CA SER A 240 14.50 7.99 -5.95
C SER A 240 13.90 8.45 -7.29
N LEU A 241 13.66 9.74 -7.44
CA LEU A 241 13.28 10.38 -8.69
C LEU A 241 14.09 11.66 -8.91
N PRO A 242 14.54 11.92 -10.14
CA PRO A 242 15.25 13.15 -10.46
C PRO A 242 14.40 14.39 -10.17
N GLY A 243 14.94 15.32 -9.38
CA GLY A 243 14.24 16.55 -8.97
C GLY A 243 13.23 16.39 -7.86
N ALA A 244 13.13 15.21 -7.24
CA ALA A 244 12.30 15.01 -6.06
C ALA A 244 12.81 15.85 -4.88
N SER A 245 11.87 16.41 -4.11
CA SER A 245 12.16 17.22 -2.93
C SER A 245 11.88 16.45 -1.64
N SER A 246 12.79 16.51 -0.68
CA SER A 246 12.54 16.03 0.69
C SER A 246 11.74 17.03 1.52
N ASP A 247 11.60 18.29 1.08
CA ASP A 247 10.70 19.28 1.65
C ASP A 247 9.44 19.37 0.77
N PHE A 248 8.35 18.82 1.25
CA PHE A 248 7.07 18.74 0.54
C PHE A 248 5.90 18.79 1.54
N LEU A 249 4.73 19.16 1.04
CA LEU A 249 3.45 18.98 1.71
C LEU A 249 2.51 18.19 0.82
N THR A 250 1.99 17.07 1.31
CA THR A 250 0.91 16.36 0.61
C THR A 250 -0.36 16.33 1.44
N VAL A 251 -1.48 16.36 0.75
CA VAL A 251 -2.82 16.14 1.30
C VAL A 251 -3.46 15.00 0.53
N SER A 252 -3.67 13.88 1.19
CA SER A 252 -4.34 12.72 0.60
C SER A 252 -5.71 12.53 1.22
N PHE A 253 -6.67 12.07 0.42
CA PHE A 253 -7.99 11.69 0.91
C PHE A 253 -8.41 10.32 0.41
N SER A 254 -9.29 9.66 1.15
CA SER A 254 -9.98 8.44 0.74
C SER A 254 -11.43 8.47 1.18
N ALA A 255 -12.31 7.90 0.37
CA ALA A 255 -13.73 7.76 0.68
C ALA A 255 -14.22 6.40 0.18
N ASP A 256 -15.03 5.69 0.98
CA ASP A 256 -15.72 4.47 0.61
C ASP A 256 -17.15 4.49 1.15
N LEU A 257 -18.08 4.17 0.29
CA LEU A 257 -19.50 4.02 0.61
C LEU A 257 -19.96 2.64 0.13
N ALA A 258 -20.47 1.80 1.03
CA ALA A 258 -21.09 0.53 0.68
C ALA A 258 -22.58 0.60 1.02
N VAL A 259 -23.41 0.54 0.00
CA VAL A 259 -24.86 0.73 0.03
C VAL A 259 -25.55 -0.61 -0.21
N PRO A 260 -26.26 -1.19 0.76
CA PRO A 260 -27.10 -2.35 0.51
C PRO A 260 -28.31 -1.91 -0.33
N LEU A 261 -28.37 -2.39 -1.58
CA LEU A 261 -29.50 -2.13 -2.49
C LEU A 261 -30.65 -3.11 -2.24
N THR A 262 -30.30 -4.35 -1.92
CA THR A 262 -31.22 -5.40 -1.47
C THR A 262 -30.52 -6.22 -0.38
N GLU A 263 -31.17 -7.28 0.12
CA GLU A 263 -30.55 -8.22 1.07
C GLU A 263 -29.32 -8.92 0.45
N GLN A 264 -29.32 -9.14 -0.86
CA GLN A 264 -28.27 -9.84 -1.57
C GLN A 264 -27.29 -8.90 -2.30
N VAL A 265 -27.74 -7.71 -2.72
CA VAL A 265 -26.97 -6.83 -3.59
C VAL A 265 -26.39 -5.66 -2.80
N VAL A 266 -25.09 -5.48 -2.92
CA VAL A 266 -24.37 -4.33 -2.34
C VAL A 266 -23.64 -3.57 -3.45
N ALA A 267 -23.86 -2.26 -3.52
CA ALA A 267 -23.08 -1.36 -4.34
C ALA A 267 -21.99 -0.71 -3.47
N THR A 268 -20.75 -0.65 -3.97
CA THR A 268 -19.67 0.08 -3.30
C THR A 268 -19.12 1.13 -4.25
N ILE A 269 -18.95 2.34 -3.75
CA ILE A 269 -18.28 3.44 -4.45
C ILE A 269 -17.08 3.84 -3.62
N GLY A 270 -15.92 3.96 -4.26
CA GLY A 270 -14.68 4.40 -3.64
C GLY A 270 -14.04 5.54 -4.40
N ALA A 271 -13.35 6.42 -3.69
CA ALA A 271 -12.55 7.49 -4.27
C ALA A 271 -11.26 7.69 -3.46
N ILE A 272 -10.18 8.04 -4.16
CA ILE A 272 -8.91 8.43 -3.55
C ILE A 272 -8.32 9.61 -4.31
N GLY A 273 -7.52 10.42 -3.63
CA GLY A 273 -6.78 11.49 -4.27
C GLY A 273 -5.64 11.98 -3.41
N GLN A 274 -4.68 12.61 -4.05
CA GLN A 274 -3.54 13.27 -3.43
C GLN A 274 -3.22 14.55 -4.17
N TYR A 275 -2.94 15.59 -3.42
CA TYR A 275 -2.34 16.84 -3.85
C TYR A 275 -0.93 16.94 -3.29
N SER A 276 -0.02 17.57 -4.03
CA SER A 276 1.34 17.88 -3.58
C SER A 276 1.75 19.30 -3.96
N ASP A 277 2.56 19.95 -3.13
CA ASP A 277 3.13 21.28 -3.41
C ASP A 277 4.51 21.21 -4.08
N ALA A 278 5.08 20.01 -4.24
CA ALA A 278 6.42 19.78 -4.79
C ALA A 278 6.51 18.41 -5.51
N PRO A 279 7.48 18.24 -6.43
CA PRO A 279 7.83 16.91 -6.95
C PRO A 279 8.25 15.98 -5.81
N LEU A 280 7.64 14.80 -5.75
CA LEU A 280 7.77 13.91 -4.61
C LEU A 280 8.85 12.84 -4.81
N PRO A 281 9.54 12.46 -3.74
CA PRO A 281 10.23 11.18 -3.67
C PRO A 281 9.27 10.05 -4.00
N PHE A 282 9.76 9.02 -4.68
CA PHE A 282 8.91 7.90 -5.13
C PHE A 282 8.04 7.35 -3.99
N SER A 283 8.59 7.30 -2.80
CA SER A 283 7.92 6.79 -1.60
C SER A 283 6.72 7.63 -1.12
N GLN A 284 6.56 8.82 -1.60
CA GLN A 284 5.48 9.75 -1.20
C GLN A 284 4.46 9.96 -2.32
N ARG A 285 4.72 9.40 -3.49
CA ARG A 285 3.80 9.50 -4.63
C ARG A 285 2.55 8.65 -4.40
N CYS A 286 1.44 9.09 -4.92
CA CYS A 286 0.28 8.24 -4.99
C CYS A 286 0.46 7.21 -6.12
N GLY A 287 0.20 5.94 -5.81
CA GLY A 287 0.36 4.84 -6.74
C GLY A 287 -0.90 4.01 -6.89
N TYR A 288 -1.11 3.53 -8.08
CA TYR A 288 -2.14 2.59 -8.46
C TYR A 288 -1.52 1.24 -8.84
N GLY A 289 -2.34 0.22 -9.10
CA GLY A 289 -1.87 -1.16 -9.24
C GLY A 289 -1.91 -1.89 -7.90
N THR A 290 -3.00 -1.69 -7.15
CA THR A 290 -3.23 -2.31 -5.84
C THR A 290 -4.49 -3.17 -5.86
N ASN A 291 -4.75 -3.88 -4.77
CA ASN A 291 -5.99 -4.65 -4.61
C ASN A 291 -7.26 -3.80 -4.70
N GLU A 292 -7.16 -2.51 -4.55
CA GLU A 292 -8.29 -1.60 -4.39
C GLU A 292 -8.56 -0.77 -5.62
N PHE A 293 -7.50 -0.33 -6.29
CA PHE A 293 -7.59 0.47 -7.50
C PHE A 293 -6.60 -0.04 -8.53
N SER A 294 -7.00 -0.03 -9.80
CA SER A 294 -6.13 -0.39 -10.92
C SER A 294 -5.62 -1.83 -10.87
N ARG A 295 -6.51 -2.78 -10.58
CA ARG A 295 -6.15 -4.22 -10.46
C ARG A 295 -5.56 -4.82 -11.72
N ALA A 296 -5.73 -4.20 -12.88
CA ALA A 296 -5.16 -4.69 -14.12
C ALA A 296 -3.67 -4.38 -14.29
N PHE A 297 -3.11 -3.53 -13.41
CA PHE A 297 -1.71 -3.13 -13.46
C PHE A 297 -0.89 -3.78 -12.34
N ASP A 298 0.41 -3.90 -12.55
CA ASP A 298 1.32 -4.31 -11.50
C ASP A 298 1.35 -3.29 -10.37
N ARG A 299 1.68 -3.76 -9.17
CA ARG A 299 1.76 -2.90 -7.99
C ARG A 299 2.73 -1.76 -8.23
N ALA A 300 2.31 -0.52 -7.91
CA ALA A 300 3.07 0.71 -8.06
C ALA A 300 3.48 1.08 -9.48
N PHE A 301 2.99 0.37 -10.47
CA PHE A 301 3.34 0.62 -11.85
C PHE A 301 2.86 1.99 -12.35
N VAL A 302 1.68 2.40 -11.93
CA VAL A 302 1.09 3.70 -12.24
C VAL A 302 1.17 4.58 -11.01
N ASN A 303 1.98 5.66 -11.06
CA ASN A 303 2.17 6.57 -9.93
C ASN A 303 2.41 8.01 -10.38
N GLY A 304 2.05 8.97 -9.54
CA GLY A 304 2.19 10.41 -9.79
C GLY A 304 2.41 11.20 -8.49
N ASP A 305 2.85 12.45 -8.61
CA ASP A 305 2.93 13.38 -7.48
C ASP A 305 1.53 13.71 -6.95
N GLU A 306 0.60 13.86 -7.88
CA GLU A 306 -0.82 14.08 -7.61
C GLU A 306 -1.67 13.03 -8.31
N CYS A 307 -2.83 12.73 -7.75
CA CYS A 307 -3.77 11.78 -8.33
C CYS A 307 -5.21 12.02 -7.92
N LEU A 308 -6.11 11.51 -8.76
CA LEU A 308 -7.52 11.36 -8.46
C LEU A 308 -8.02 10.05 -9.07
N GLY A 309 -8.62 9.18 -8.28
CA GLY A 309 -9.18 7.92 -8.75
C GLY A 309 -10.53 7.62 -8.15
N GLY A 310 -11.35 6.91 -8.91
CA GLY A 310 -12.66 6.44 -8.50
C GLY A 310 -12.89 5.00 -8.87
N ARG A 311 -13.68 4.27 -8.08
CA ARG A 311 -14.14 2.91 -8.39
C ARG A 311 -15.63 2.73 -8.09
N GLY A 312 -16.26 1.85 -8.86
CA GLY A 312 -17.58 1.32 -8.59
C GLY A 312 -17.57 -0.19 -8.57
N GLU A 313 -18.19 -0.81 -7.60
CA GLU A 313 -18.33 -2.27 -7.48
C GLU A 313 -19.79 -2.64 -7.19
N MET A 314 -20.27 -3.64 -7.91
CA MET A 314 -21.53 -4.34 -7.62
C MET A 314 -21.23 -5.75 -7.15
N ALA A 315 -21.77 -6.13 -6.01
CA ALA A 315 -21.54 -7.42 -5.40
C ALA A 315 -22.87 -8.12 -5.07
N TYR A 316 -22.92 -9.43 -5.36
CA TYR A 316 -24.08 -10.29 -5.10
C TYR A 316 -23.72 -11.36 -4.08
N ASN A 317 -24.39 -11.35 -2.93
CA ASN A 317 -24.22 -12.33 -1.86
C ASN A 317 -25.04 -13.59 -2.19
N LEU A 318 -24.37 -14.71 -2.31
CA LEU A 318 -24.97 -16.02 -2.50
C LEU A 318 -25.34 -16.66 -1.14
N PRO A 319 -26.31 -17.59 -1.08
CA PRO A 319 -26.67 -18.33 0.14
C PRO A 319 -25.56 -19.35 0.47
N ALA A 320 -24.46 -18.86 1.03
CA ALA A 320 -23.22 -19.62 1.24
C ALA A 320 -23.44 -20.91 2.07
N ALA A 321 -24.23 -20.84 3.12
CA ALA A 321 -24.49 -21.99 4.00
C ALA A 321 -25.22 -23.11 3.26
N ASP A 322 -26.20 -22.77 2.45
CA ASP A 322 -26.99 -23.75 1.69
C ASP A 322 -26.18 -24.43 0.61
N LEU A 323 -25.35 -23.63 -0.10
CA LEU A 323 -24.52 -24.12 -1.19
C LEU A 323 -23.32 -24.96 -0.70
N SER A 324 -22.88 -24.80 0.53
CA SER A 324 -21.68 -25.44 1.05
C SER A 324 -21.92 -26.42 2.20
N GLY A 325 -23.20 -26.71 2.54
CA GLY A 325 -23.54 -27.52 3.71
C GLY A 325 -23.07 -26.90 5.04
N GLY A 326 -23.01 -25.57 5.11
CA GLY A 326 -22.60 -24.80 6.28
C GLY A 326 -21.11 -24.52 6.42
N LEU A 327 -20.26 -25.00 5.51
CA LEU A 327 -18.81 -24.76 5.52
C LEU A 327 -18.48 -23.29 5.27
N LEU A 328 -19.08 -22.68 4.23
CA LEU A 328 -18.90 -21.28 3.94
C LEU A 328 -19.84 -20.41 4.78
N LYS A 329 -19.31 -19.35 5.36
CA LYS A 329 -20.07 -18.31 6.06
C LYS A 329 -20.39 -17.12 5.15
N PHE A 330 -19.65 -17.01 4.06
CA PHE A 330 -19.79 -15.93 3.10
C PHE A 330 -19.36 -16.42 1.71
N LEU A 331 -20.16 -16.07 0.71
CA LEU A 331 -19.88 -16.30 -0.70
C LEU A 331 -20.46 -15.13 -1.50
N GLN A 332 -19.64 -14.47 -2.32
CA GLN A 332 -20.03 -13.27 -3.04
C GLN A 332 -19.41 -13.28 -4.43
N LEU A 333 -20.22 -12.98 -5.43
CA LEU A 333 -19.76 -12.61 -6.77
C LEU A 333 -19.68 -11.09 -6.86
N PHE A 334 -18.71 -10.56 -7.58
CA PHE A 334 -18.60 -9.12 -7.78
C PHE A 334 -18.09 -8.77 -9.16
N ALA A 335 -18.46 -7.57 -9.62
CA ALA A 335 -17.91 -6.92 -10.79
C ALA A 335 -17.64 -5.45 -10.46
N ALA A 336 -16.53 -4.92 -10.95
CA ALA A 336 -16.11 -3.57 -10.66
C ALA A 336 -15.37 -2.94 -11.83
N ALA A 337 -15.34 -1.62 -11.84
CA ALA A 337 -14.49 -0.82 -12.70
C ALA A 337 -13.90 0.33 -11.90
N ASP A 338 -12.71 0.76 -12.32
CA ASP A 338 -12.02 1.91 -11.75
C ASP A 338 -11.31 2.71 -12.84
N ALA A 339 -11.12 3.98 -12.57
CA ALA A 339 -10.41 4.89 -13.46
C ALA A 339 -9.79 6.04 -12.64
N GLY A 340 -8.81 6.72 -13.23
CA GLY A 340 -8.21 7.86 -12.58
C GLY A 340 -7.24 8.64 -13.47
N TRP A 341 -6.73 9.68 -12.84
CA TRP A 341 -5.77 10.61 -13.40
C TRP A 341 -4.56 10.70 -12.50
N LEU A 342 -3.42 10.96 -13.11
CA LEU A 342 -2.13 11.17 -12.48
C LEU A 342 -1.50 12.43 -13.03
N TRP A 343 -0.87 13.20 -12.19
CA TRP A 343 -0.10 14.36 -12.60
C TRP A 343 1.30 14.30 -11.97
N ASN A 344 2.30 14.64 -12.79
CA ASN A 344 3.67 14.84 -12.35
C ASN A 344 3.97 16.33 -12.37
N ILE A 345 4.40 16.85 -11.25
CA ILE A 345 4.75 18.26 -11.09
C ILE A 345 6.07 18.52 -11.83
N ARG A 346 6.16 19.67 -12.49
CA ARG A 346 7.40 20.09 -13.14
C ARG A 346 8.54 20.17 -12.11
N SER A 347 9.67 19.58 -12.45
CA SER A 347 10.93 19.78 -11.73
C SER A 347 11.97 20.44 -12.64
N ASP A 348 13.13 20.77 -12.10
CA ASP A 348 14.25 21.33 -12.88
C ASP A 348 14.78 20.39 -13.96
N VAL A 349 14.48 19.10 -13.84
CA VAL A 349 15.00 18.02 -14.69
C VAL A 349 13.93 17.28 -15.49
N ALA A 350 12.63 17.51 -15.20
CA ALA A 350 11.53 16.86 -15.89
C ALA A 350 10.34 17.82 -16.09
N PRO A 351 9.70 17.83 -17.29
CA PRO A 351 8.49 18.60 -17.52
C PRO A 351 7.30 18.05 -16.70
N ALA A 352 6.28 18.86 -16.51
CA ALA A 352 4.99 18.36 -16.02
C ALA A 352 4.38 17.38 -17.02
N SER A 353 3.74 16.34 -16.52
CA SER A 353 2.98 15.38 -17.33
C SER A 353 1.63 15.03 -16.69
N GLN A 354 0.73 14.51 -17.49
CA GLN A 354 -0.57 14.01 -17.06
C GLN A 354 -0.82 12.68 -17.77
N ASP A 355 -1.31 11.72 -17.03
CA ASP A 355 -1.67 10.40 -17.53
C ASP A 355 -3.05 9.99 -17.03
N THR A 356 -3.71 9.07 -17.76
CA THR A 356 -4.97 8.43 -17.37
C THR A 356 -4.81 6.93 -17.29
N TRP A 357 -5.69 6.30 -16.55
CA TRP A 357 -5.76 4.84 -16.48
C TRP A 357 -7.19 4.39 -16.20
N ALA A 358 -7.56 3.21 -16.69
CA ALA A 358 -8.81 2.55 -16.34
C ALA A 358 -8.67 1.04 -16.35
N SER A 359 -9.38 0.37 -15.45
CA SER A 359 -9.47 -1.07 -15.40
C SER A 359 -10.87 -1.58 -15.07
N ALA A 360 -11.16 -2.82 -15.47
CA ALA A 360 -12.38 -3.51 -15.10
C ALA A 360 -12.04 -4.92 -14.61
N TYR A 361 -12.80 -5.42 -13.66
CA TYR A 361 -12.55 -6.73 -13.07
C TYR A 361 -13.84 -7.37 -12.55
N LEU A 362 -13.82 -8.70 -12.48
CA LEU A 362 -14.90 -9.49 -11.90
C LEU A 362 -14.28 -10.64 -11.10
N GLY A 363 -15.00 -11.15 -10.11
CA GLY A 363 -14.44 -12.20 -9.27
C GLY A 363 -15.43 -12.79 -8.27
N VAL A 364 -14.86 -13.64 -7.42
CA VAL A 364 -15.55 -14.32 -6.35
C VAL A 364 -14.80 -14.15 -5.04
N ARG A 365 -15.53 -13.94 -3.94
CA ARG A 365 -15.02 -13.93 -2.56
C ARG A 365 -15.74 -15.00 -1.76
N ALA A 366 -14.98 -15.73 -0.96
CA ALA A 366 -15.51 -16.74 -0.07
C ALA A 366 -14.84 -16.67 1.30
N ALA A 367 -15.57 -16.97 2.35
CA ALA A 367 -15.00 -17.05 3.70
C ALA A 367 -15.62 -18.17 4.51
N THR A 368 -14.79 -18.80 5.35
CA THR A 368 -15.20 -19.64 6.48
C THR A 368 -15.06 -18.83 7.77
N SER A 369 -15.05 -19.48 8.93
CA SER A 369 -14.77 -18.81 10.21
C SER A 369 -13.33 -18.27 10.32
N ASN A 370 -12.36 -18.92 9.66
CA ASN A 370 -10.93 -18.66 9.85
C ASN A 370 -10.17 -18.41 8.54
N PHE A 371 -10.79 -18.61 7.39
CA PHE A 371 -10.17 -18.50 6.09
C PHE A 371 -10.98 -17.60 5.16
N ILE A 372 -10.32 -16.74 4.42
CA ILE A 372 -10.89 -15.89 3.39
C ILE A 372 -10.09 -16.11 2.10
N ALA A 373 -10.80 -16.20 0.99
CA ALA A 373 -10.19 -16.25 -0.34
C ALA A 373 -10.92 -15.34 -1.31
N GLU A 374 -10.18 -14.78 -2.25
CA GLU A 374 -10.70 -14.04 -3.40
C GLU A 374 -9.96 -14.48 -4.65
N ALA A 375 -10.71 -14.67 -5.75
CA ALA A 375 -10.15 -14.83 -7.08
C ALA A 375 -10.85 -13.84 -8.02
N SER A 376 -10.08 -13.14 -8.86
CA SER A 376 -10.62 -12.18 -9.81
C SER A 376 -9.85 -12.16 -11.12
N LEU A 377 -10.58 -11.91 -12.21
CA LEU A 377 -10.05 -11.61 -13.53
C LEU A 377 -10.12 -10.10 -13.74
N SER A 378 -9.03 -9.48 -14.09
CA SER A 378 -8.95 -8.05 -14.39
C SER A 378 -8.44 -7.80 -15.80
N ARG A 379 -8.85 -6.67 -16.37
CA ARG A 379 -8.43 -6.22 -17.69
C ARG A 379 -8.19 -4.73 -17.69
N THR A 380 -7.10 -4.31 -18.34
CA THR A 380 -6.82 -2.90 -18.65
C THR A 380 -7.81 -2.40 -19.69
N VAL A 381 -8.41 -1.25 -19.45
CA VAL A 381 -9.33 -0.53 -20.36
C VAL A 381 -8.61 0.66 -20.97
N ASP A 382 -7.84 1.38 -20.16
CA ASP A 382 -7.01 2.52 -20.57
C ASP A 382 -5.68 2.46 -19.83
N GLU A 383 -4.59 2.81 -20.49
CA GLU A 383 -3.24 2.75 -19.91
C GLU A 383 -2.48 4.07 -20.12
N PRO A 384 -1.64 4.51 -19.19
CA PRO A 384 -0.82 5.70 -19.34
C PRO A 384 0.10 5.62 -20.55
N ASP A 385 0.35 6.78 -21.20
CA ASP A 385 1.21 6.88 -22.36
C ASP A 385 2.67 6.46 -22.04
N GLY A 386 3.29 5.75 -22.96
CA GLY A 386 4.70 5.33 -22.86
C GLY A 386 4.96 4.13 -21.96
N ILE A 387 3.94 3.50 -21.45
CA ILE A 387 4.03 2.23 -20.73
C ILE A 387 4.10 1.07 -21.73
N VAL A 388 5.15 0.25 -21.60
CA VAL A 388 5.29 -0.96 -22.43
C VAL A 388 4.25 -1.98 -21.98
N GLU A 389 3.31 -2.21 -22.85
CA GLU A 389 2.31 -3.28 -22.92
C GLU A 389 2.02 -4.07 -21.62
N GLN A 390 1.09 -3.59 -20.83
CA GLN A 390 0.39 -4.41 -19.83
C GLN A 390 -1.03 -4.80 -20.29
N LYS A 391 -1.25 -4.80 -21.62
CA LYS A 391 -2.52 -5.21 -22.22
C LYS A 391 -2.73 -6.70 -22.02
N GLY A 392 -3.73 -7.04 -21.21
CA GLY A 392 -4.06 -8.44 -21.01
C GLY A 392 -5.12 -8.66 -19.94
N THR A 393 -5.59 -9.89 -19.89
CA THR A 393 -6.41 -10.36 -18.77
C THR A 393 -5.49 -11.01 -17.76
N ARG A 394 -5.62 -10.60 -16.49
CA ARG A 394 -4.83 -11.10 -15.37
C ARG A 394 -5.74 -11.84 -14.39
N LEU A 395 -5.26 -12.98 -13.93
CA LEU A 395 -5.86 -13.71 -12.83
C LEU A 395 -5.18 -13.31 -11.53
N TRP A 396 -5.96 -12.82 -10.58
CA TRP A 396 -5.52 -12.49 -9.25
C TRP A 396 -6.13 -13.46 -8.24
N VAL A 397 -5.30 -13.96 -7.36
CA VAL A 397 -5.73 -14.81 -6.25
C VAL A 397 -5.13 -14.25 -4.96
N ARG A 398 -5.94 -14.20 -3.92
CA ARG A 398 -5.47 -13.94 -2.58
C ARG A 398 -6.20 -14.81 -1.57
N SER A 399 -5.51 -15.15 -0.51
CA SER A 399 -6.09 -15.86 0.61
C SER A 399 -5.47 -15.41 1.93
N ALA A 400 -6.25 -15.52 2.99
CA ALA A 400 -5.79 -15.26 4.35
C ALA A 400 -6.38 -16.30 5.30
N MET A 401 -5.54 -16.78 6.21
CA MET A 401 -5.94 -17.69 7.28
C MET A 401 -5.57 -17.10 8.63
N ARG A 402 -6.50 -17.16 9.57
CA ARG A 402 -6.34 -16.69 10.95
C ARG A 402 -6.38 -17.86 11.91
N PHE A 403 -5.49 -17.84 12.92
CA PHE A 403 -5.39 -18.83 13.98
C PHE A 403 -5.59 -18.22 15.36
#